data_63432989282a108832359bad34282872
#
_entry.id   63432989282a108832359bad34282872
#
_cell.length_a   1.000
_cell.length_b   1.000
_cell.length_c   1.000
_cell.angle_alpha   90.00
_cell.angle_beta   90.00
_cell.angle_gamma   90.00
#
_symmetry.space_group_name_H-M   'P 1'
#
loop_
_entity.id
_entity.type
_entity.pdbx_description
1 polymer ?
#
loop_
_entity_poly.entity_id
_entity_poly.type
_entity_poly.pdbx_seq_one_letter_code
_entity_poly.pdbx_strand_id
1 'polypeptide(L)'
;MAATKVVLDNQDGPVILVGHSWGGAVITEAGNHPKVVALVYVAAFQPDNGETVLHWLQTFPPAPENGVLPPDAKGIVYYDKAKYHAGFCADISKEESDFMYASQGTFYAKGFTTPITRAAWRDKPAYGVVATEDKSIAPEIERSMYKRSNTKITEIKGSHVIYISQPKAVAKVIIEAAVNASKSK
;
A
#
# COMPACT_ATOMS: atom_id res chain seq x y z
N MET A 1 3.10 12.61 5.07
CA MET A 1 1.82 13.33 5.26
C MET A 1 1.86 14.76 4.72
N ALA A 2 2.75 15.65 5.16
CA ALA A 2 2.80 17.04 4.67
C ALA A 2 3.00 17.13 3.15
N ALA A 3 3.95 16.38 2.59
CA ALA A 3 4.19 16.37 1.14
C ALA A 3 2.95 15.93 0.32
N THR A 4 2.24 14.88 0.77
CA THR A 4 1.01 14.41 0.12
C THR A 4 -0.07 15.49 0.15
N LYS A 5 -0.22 16.20 1.28
CA LYS A 5 -1.19 17.29 1.40
C LYS A 5 -0.89 18.42 0.41
N VAL A 6 0.37 18.84 0.27
CA VAL A 6 0.77 19.86 -0.71
C VAL A 6 0.39 19.45 -2.14
N VAL A 7 0.61 18.17 -2.51
CA VAL A 7 0.19 17.67 -3.83
C VAL A 7 -1.32 17.74 -4.01
N LEU A 8 -2.09 17.36 -2.99
CA LEU A 8 -3.55 17.40 -3.03
C LEU A 8 -4.10 18.83 -3.09
N ASP A 9 -3.50 19.77 -2.34
CA ASP A 9 -3.88 21.19 -2.38
C ASP A 9 -3.76 21.78 -3.79
N ASN A 10 -2.77 21.32 -4.58
CA ASN A 10 -2.48 21.80 -5.94
C ASN A 10 -3.28 21.08 -7.06
N GLN A 11 -4.21 20.18 -6.75
CA GLN A 11 -5.07 19.56 -7.77
C GLN A 11 -6.26 20.47 -8.10
N ASP A 12 -6.69 20.51 -9.36
CA ASP A 12 -7.82 21.35 -9.81
C ASP A 12 -9.20 20.70 -9.61
N GLY A 13 -9.24 19.41 -9.24
CA GLY A 13 -10.51 18.67 -9.17
C GLY A 13 -10.50 17.51 -8.20
N PRO A 14 -11.51 16.62 -8.27
CA PRO A 14 -11.62 15.44 -7.44
C PRO A 14 -10.47 14.45 -7.74
N VAL A 15 -9.97 13.81 -6.68
CA VAL A 15 -8.80 12.94 -6.72
C VAL A 15 -9.17 11.52 -6.29
N ILE A 16 -8.71 10.54 -7.06
CA ILE A 16 -8.60 9.14 -6.60
C ILE A 16 -7.20 8.98 -6.02
N LEU A 17 -7.10 8.70 -4.73
CA LEU A 17 -5.82 8.58 -4.06
C LEU A 17 -5.39 7.11 -3.99
N VAL A 18 -4.25 6.79 -4.60
CA VAL A 18 -3.74 5.42 -4.72
C VAL A 18 -2.53 5.24 -3.83
N GLY A 19 -2.48 4.17 -3.04
CA GLY A 19 -1.36 3.83 -2.17
C GLY A 19 -0.92 2.38 -2.35
N HIS A 20 0.39 2.18 -2.54
CA HIS A 20 1.02 0.87 -2.57
C HIS A 20 1.70 0.59 -1.22
N SER A 21 1.62 -0.64 -0.73
CA SER A 21 2.35 -1.09 0.45
C SER A 21 2.13 -0.19 1.67
N TRP A 22 3.19 0.30 2.31
CA TRP A 22 3.12 1.32 3.38
C TRP A 22 2.41 2.60 2.95
N GLY A 23 2.42 2.93 1.66
CA GLY A 23 1.66 4.05 1.10
C GLY A 23 0.15 3.96 1.38
N GLY A 24 -0.37 2.77 1.66
CA GLY A 24 -1.73 2.57 2.13
C GLY A 24 -2.02 3.30 3.45
N ALA A 25 -1.10 3.25 4.43
CA ALA A 25 -1.24 4.03 5.65
C ALA A 25 -1.20 5.55 5.37
N VAL A 26 -0.39 5.98 4.40
CA VAL A 26 -0.34 7.39 3.97
C VAL A 26 -1.69 7.84 3.40
N ILE A 27 -2.28 7.06 2.48
CA ILE A 27 -3.57 7.42 1.89
C ILE A 27 -4.73 7.28 2.86
N THR A 28 -4.63 6.38 3.85
CA THR A 28 -5.61 6.26 4.93
C THR A 28 -5.74 7.57 5.70
N GLU A 29 -4.63 8.23 5.99
CA GLU A 29 -4.62 9.51 6.69
C GLU A 29 -4.87 10.70 5.74
N ALA A 30 -4.13 10.78 4.62
CA ALA A 30 -4.23 11.89 3.66
C ALA A 30 -5.58 11.91 2.93
N GLY A 31 -6.26 10.78 2.84
CA GLY A 31 -7.57 10.63 2.20
C GLY A 31 -8.68 11.45 2.85
N ASN A 32 -8.48 12.00 4.05
CA ASN A 32 -9.41 12.95 4.67
C ASN A 32 -9.45 14.31 3.96
N HIS A 33 -8.54 14.56 3.02
CA HIS A 33 -8.53 15.78 2.22
C HIS A 33 -9.85 15.93 1.43
N PRO A 34 -10.46 17.14 1.34
CA PRO A 34 -11.77 17.33 0.72
C PRO A 34 -11.80 17.00 -0.77
N LYS A 35 -10.69 17.14 -1.49
CA LYS A 35 -10.60 16.76 -2.93
C LYS A 35 -10.55 15.24 -3.16
N VAL A 36 -10.21 14.42 -2.16
CA VAL A 36 -10.18 12.97 -2.31
C VAL A 36 -11.60 12.42 -2.30
N VAL A 37 -11.98 11.70 -3.34
CA VAL A 37 -13.32 11.12 -3.51
C VAL A 37 -13.36 9.60 -3.41
N ALA A 38 -12.24 8.93 -3.59
CA ALA A 38 -12.10 7.50 -3.33
C ALA A 38 -10.63 7.12 -3.07
N LEU A 39 -10.42 5.93 -2.47
CA LEU A 39 -9.13 5.38 -2.10
C LEU A 39 -8.90 4.06 -2.84
N VAL A 40 -7.68 3.84 -3.33
CA VAL A 40 -7.27 2.56 -3.93
C VAL A 40 -6.01 2.05 -3.23
N TYR A 41 -6.12 0.91 -2.61
CA TYR A 41 -5.04 0.21 -1.90
C TYR A 41 -4.48 -0.88 -2.81
N VAL A 42 -3.21 -0.83 -3.14
CA VAL A 42 -2.56 -1.81 -4.04
C VAL A 42 -1.51 -2.55 -3.24
N ALA A 43 -1.74 -3.84 -2.93
CA ALA A 43 -0.87 -4.64 -2.06
C ALA A 43 -0.46 -3.82 -0.83
N ALA A 44 -1.43 -3.31 -0.05
CA ALA A 44 -1.19 -2.18 0.84
C ALA A 44 -1.90 -2.30 2.19
N PHE A 45 -1.30 -1.68 3.20
CA PHE A 45 -1.89 -1.56 4.54
C PHE A 45 -3.07 -0.58 4.54
N GLN A 46 -4.13 -0.96 5.27
CA GLN A 46 -5.33 -0.15 5.49
C GLN A 46 -5.66 -0.11 7.00
N PRO A 47 -4.80 0.50 7.81
CA PRO A 47 -5.03 0.56 9.25
C PRO A 47 -6.20 1.48 9.62
N ASP A 48 -6.77 1.25 10.79
CA ASP A 48 -7.85 2.04 11.37
C ASP A 48 -7.32 3.09 12.36
N ASN A 49 -8.22 3.89 12.91
CA ASN A 49 -7.92 4.88 13.97
C ASN A 49 -7.18 4.21 15.13
N GLY A 50 -6.04 4.76 15.50
CA GLY A 50 -5.16 4.25 16.56
C GLY A 50 -4.30 3.06 16.16
N GLU A 51 -4.52 2.44 15.00
CA GLU A 51 -3.71 1.32 14.53
C GLU A 51 -2.43 1.78 13.83
N THR A 52 -1.44 0.89 13.85
CA THR A 52 -0.14 1.07 13.18
C THR A 52 0.07 -0.02 12.13
N VAL A 53 0.95 0.22 11.17
CA VAL A 53 1.38 -0.81 10.22
C VAL A 53 2.07 -1.97 10.95
N LEU A 54 2.87 -1.66 11.99
CA LEU A 54 3.55 -2.69 12.78
C LEU A 54 2.57 -3.64 13.46
N HIS A 55 1.46 -3.13 13.98
CA HIS A 55 0.39 -3.97 14.55
C HIS A 55 -0.06 -5.04 13.54
N TRP A 56 -0.34 -4.64 12.31
CA TRP A 56 -0.78 -5.56 11.26
C TRP A 56 0.30 -6.54 10.81
N LEU A 57 1.55 -6.10 10.71
CA LEU A 57 2.68 -7.00 10.41
C LEU A 57 2.85 -8.12 11.45
N GLN A 58 2.42 -7.90 12.68
CA GLN A 58 2.50 -8.88 13.77
C GLN A 58 1.31 -9.85 13.83
N THR A 59 0.26 -9.65 13.02
CA THR A 59 -0.94 -10.52 13.04
C THR A 59 -0.76 -11.84 12.31
N PHE A 60 0.20 -11.90 11.37
CA PHE A 60 0.54 -13.12 10.64
C PHE A 60 2.06 -13.31 10.59
N PRO A 61 2.55 -14.54 10.58
CA PRO A 61 3.98 -14.79 10.44
C PRO A 61 4.46 -14.31 9.06
N PRO A 62 5.67 -13.70 9.00
CA PRO A 62 6.25 -13.32 7.72
C PRO A 62 6.58 -14.56 6.88
N ALA A 63 6.48 -14.41 5.55
CA ALA A 63 6.91 -15.45 4.63
C ALA A 63 8.43 -15.71 4.80
N PRO A 64 8.92 -16.94 4.56
CA PRO A 64 10.36 -17.24 4.65
C PRO A 64 11.23 -16.38 3.73
N GLU A 65 10.67 -15.94 2.59
CA GLU A 65 11.30 -15.07 1.61
C GLU A 65 11.31 -13.60 2.05
N ASN A 66 10.51 -13.20 3.03
CA ASN A 66 10.50 -11.82 3.51
C ASN A 66 11.88 -11.39 3.98
N GLY A 67 12.35 -10.27 3.48
CA GLY A 67 13.69 -9.75 3.72
C GLY A 67 13.72 -8.40 4.46
N VAL A 68 12.62 -7.96 5.05
CA VAL A 68 12.63 -6.75 5.88
C VAL A 68 13.52 -6.95 7.09
N LEU A 69 14.56 -6.14 7.21
CA LEU A 69 15.53 -6.21 8.31
C LEU A 69 15.07 -5.35 9.50
N PRO A 70 15.50 -5.68 10.71
CA PRO A 70 15.33 -4.79 11.86
C PRO A 70 15.94 -3.40 11.58
N PRO A 71 15.38 -2.33 12.17
CA PRO A 71 15.93 -0.99 12.01
C PRO A 71 17.37 -0.91 12.58
N ASP A 72 18.21 -0.14 11.91
CA ASP A 72 19.55 0.19 12.40
C ASP A 72 19.52 1.18 13.58
N ALA A 73 20.70 1.56 14.09
CA ALA A 73 20.83 2.51 15.20
C ALA A 73 20.25 3.92 14.91
N LYS A 74 20.00 4.25 13.63
CA LYS A 74 19.37 5.51 13.19
C LYS A 74 17.86 5.34 12.95
N GLY A 75 17.34 4.13 13.16
CA GLY A 75 15.94 3.80 12.91
C GLY A 75 15.63 3.59 11.43
N ILE A 76 16.62 3.35 10.58
CA ILE A 76 16.43 3.08 9.15
C ILE A 76 16.20 1.59 8.94
N VAL A 77 15.17 1.26 8.17
CA VAL A 77 14.82 -0.10 7.77
C VAL A 77 15.36 -0.36 6.37
N TYR A 78 16.02 -1.49 6.21
CA TYR A 78 16.54 -1.98 4.95
C TYR A 78 15.86 -3.30 4.58
N TYR A 79 15.98 -3.68 3.32
CA TYR A 79 15.62 -5.00 2.85
C TYR A 79 16.88 -5.82 2.57
N ASP A 80 16.90 -7.09 2.95
CA ASP A 80 18.00 -8.01 2.65
C ASP A 80 18.11 -8.16 1.12
N LYS A 81 19.28 -7.81 0.56
CA LYS A 81 19.55 -7.86 -0.87
C LYS A 81 19.34 -9.26 -1.46
N ALA A 82 19.77 -10.30 -0.74
CA ALA A 82 19.66 -11.68 -1.20
C ALA A 82 18.19 -12.15 -1.28
N LYS A 83 17.31 -11.57 -0.47
CA LYS A 83 15.88 -11.90 -0.42
C LYS A 83 15.01 -10.95 -1.26
N TYR A 84 15.55 -9.83 -1.75
CA TYR A 84 14.72 -8.78 -2.37
C TYR A 84 13.91 -9.28 -3.56
N HIS A 85 14.54 -10.01 -4.50
CA HIS A 85 13.82 -10.55 -5.64
C HIS A 85 12.70 -11.51 -5.20
N ALA A 86 13.04 -12.55 -4.43
CA ALA A 86 12.06 -13.56 -4.03
C ALA A 86 10.97 -13.03 -3.09
N GLY A 87 11.31 -12.09 -2.20
CA GLY A 87 10.40 -11.60 -1.16
C GLY A 87 9.60 -10.36 -1.54
N PHE A 88 10.09 -9.56 -2.51
CA PHE A 88 9.45 -8.29 -2.86
C PHE A 88 8.90 -8.26 -4.29
N CYS A 89 9.62 -8.84 -5.26
CA CYS A 89 9.33 -8.66 -6.68
C CYS A 89 9.59 -9.92 -7.52
N ALA A 90 9.13 -11.09 -7.04
CA ALA A 90 9.41 -12.40 -7.63
C ALA A 90 8.88 -12.58 -9.07
N ASP A 91 7.97 -11.76 -9.52
CA ASP A 91 7.28 -11.84 -10.81
C ASP A 91 7.76 -10.82 -11.86
N ILE A 92 8.89 -10.15 -11.59
CA ILE A 92 9.62 -9.34 -12.59
C ILE A 92 11.02 -9.92 -12.82
N SER A 93 11.74 -9.40 -13.83
CA SER A 93 13.10 -9.88 -14.11
C SER A 93 14.07 -9.57 -12.95
N LYS A 94 15.11 -10.39 -12.85
CA LYS A 94 16.15 -10.13 -11.83
C LYS A 94 16.87 -8.79 -12.06
N GLU A 95 17.05 -8.39 -13.32
CA GLU A 95 17.67 -7.12 -13.69
C GLU A 95 16.83 -5.93 -13.18
N GLU A 96 15.52 -5.95 -13.42
CA GLU A 96 14.58 -4.94 -12.89
C GLU A 96 14.57 -4.93 -11.36
N SER A 97 14.58 -6.11 -10.73
CA SER A 97 14.67 -6.25 -9.29
C SER A 97 15.95 -5.64 -8.72
N ASP A 98 17.10 -5.90 -9.34
CA ASP A 98 18.40 -5.35 -8.91
C ASP A 98 18.43 -3.82 -9.06
N PHE A 99 17.84 -3.28 -10.14
CA PHE A 99 17.67 -1.85 -10.31
C PHE A 99 16.75 -1.24 -9.24
N MET A 100 15.61 -1.85 -8.97
CA MET A 100 14.69 -1.40 -7.93
C MET A 100 15.35 -1.41 -6.55
N TYR A 101 16.09 -2.47 -6.23
CA TYR A 101 16.83 -2.55 -4.97
C TYR A 101 17.83 -1.39 -4.83
N ALA A 102 18.61 -1.13 -5.88
CA ALA A 102 19.62 -0.05 -5.88
C ALA A 102 18.99 1.35 -5.81
N SER A 103 17.74 1.50 -6.26
CA SER A 103 17.01 2.77 -6.33
C SER A 103 16.19 3.07 -5.08
N GLN A 104 16.24 2.21 -4.05
CA GLN A 104 15.46 2.41 -2.82
C GLN A 104 15.88 3.70 -2.09
N GLY A 105 14.88 4.47 -1.69
CA GLY A 105 15.07 5.60 -0.78
C GLY A 105 15.14 5.15 0.69
N THR A 106 15.50 6.08 1.56
CA THR A 106 15.54 5.83 3.00
C THR A 106 14.13 5.66 3.58
N PHE A 107 13.91 4.58 4.31
CA PHE A 107 12.67 4.34 5.05
C PHE A 107 12.94 4.25 6.56
N TYR A 108 12.21 5.04 7.35
CA TYR A 108 12.35 5.06 8.80
C TYR A 108 11.31 4.17 9.47
N ALA A 109 11.72 3.38 10.45
CA ALA A 109 10.84 2.50 11.25
C ALA A 109 9.65 3.25 11.89
N LYS A 110 9.79 4.55 12.11
CA LYS A 110 8.69 5.41 12.56
C LYS A 110 7.47 5.35 11.62
N GLY A 111 7.68 5.08 10.33
CA GLY A 111 6.57 4.85 9.38
C GLY A 111 5.70 3.66 9.75
N PHE A 112 6.30 2.61 10.33
CA PHE A 112 5.54 1.43 10.77
C PHE A 112 4.83 1.64 12.13
N THR A 113 5.35 2.50 12.99
CA THR A 113 4.88 2.67 14.37
C THR A 113 4.00 3.89 14.60
N THR A 114 3.87 4.77 13.60
CA THR A 114 2.99 5.95 13.71
C THR A 114 1.53 5.51 13.56
N PRO A 115 0.67 5.75 14.56
CA PRO A 115 -0.74 5.38 14.46
C PRO A 115 -1.50 6.30 13.51
N ILE A 116 -2.55 5.77 12.90
CA ILE A 116 -3.53 6.55 12.13
C ILE A 116 -4.38 7.38 13.10
N THR A 117 -4.57 8.63 12.78
CA THR A 117 -5.42 9.54 13.60
C THR A 117 -6.87 9.52 13.13
N ARG A 118 -7.10 9.50 11.81
CA ARG A 118 -8.43 9.38 11.21
C ARG A 118 -8.35 8.57 9.92
N ALA A 119 -9.02 7.44 9.92
CA ALA A 119 -9.05 6.53 8.78
C ALA A 119 -10.09 6.99 7.74
N ALA A 120 -9.62 7.54 6.63
CA ALA A 120 -10.47 8.11 5.57
C ALA A 120 -11.40 7.08 4.90
N TRP A 121 -11.06 5.80 4.90
CA TRP A 121 -11.88 4.72 4.36
C TRP A 121 -13.19 4.51 5.14
N ARG A 122 -13.34 5.08 6.32
CA ARG A 122 -14.60 5.07 7.08
C ARG A 122 -15.67 5.95 6.45
N ASP A 123 -15.24 6.99 5.74
CA ASP A 123 -16.12 8.01 5.15
C ASP A 123 -16.09 7.99 3.62
N LYS A 124 -15.20 7.23 3.00
CA LYS A 124 -14.97 7.26 1.54
C LYS A 124 -14.94 5.87 0.94
N PRO A 125 -15.43 5.70 -0.29
CA PRO A 125 -15.32 4.45 -1.03
C PRO A 125 -13.86 4.00 -1.12
N ALA A 126 -13.61 2.71 -0.84
CA ALA A 126 -12.30 2.11 -0.88
C ALA A 126 -12.28 0.87 -1.79
N TYR A 127 -11.21 0.72 -2.54
CA TYR A 127 -10.92 -0.39 -3.43
C TYR A 127 -9.58 -0.99 -3.05
N GLY A 128 -9.46 -2.31 -3.07
CA GLY A 128 -8.25 -3.02 -2.67
C GLY A 128 -7.83 -4.04 -3.73
N VAL A 129 -6.56 -4.00 -4.10
CA VAL A 129 -5.91 -5.03 -4.89
C VAL A 129 -5.10 -5.89 -3.93
N VAL A 130 -5.45 -7.17 -3.80
CA VAL A 130 -4.68 -8.18 -3.08
C VAL A 130 -3.78 -8.89 -4.07
N ALA A 131 -2.46 -8.82 -3.87
CA ALA A 131 -1.48 -9.58 -4.63
C ALA A 131 -1.36 -10.98 -4.00
N THR A 132 -1.87 -12.03 -4.68
CA THR A 132 -2.05 -13.36 -4.04
C THR A 132 -0.75 -14.12 -3.78
N GLU A 133 0.37 -13.69 -4.35
CA GLU A 133 1.70 -14.27 -4.16
C GLU A 133 2.66 -13.29 -3.43
N ASP A 134 2.11 -12.27 -2.77
CA ASP A 134 2.88 -11.31 -1.97
C ASP A 134 3.60 -12.00 -0.80
N LYS A 135 4.92 -11.77 -0.70
CA LYS A 135 5.78 -12.29 0.38
C LYS A 135 6.27 -11.17 1.31
N SER A 136 5.97 -9.91 0.98
CA SER A 136 6.27 -8.74 1.81
C SER A 136 5.14 -8.42 2.79
N ILE A 137 3.90 -8.47 2.31
CA ILE A 137 2.69 -8.42 3.15
C ILE A 137 1.94 -9.72 2.91
N ALA A 138 1.68 -10.49 3.97
CA ALA A 138 0.85 -11.68 3.83
C ALA A 138 -0.53 -11.29 3.26
N PRO A 139 -1.00 -11.92 2.16
CA PRO A 139 -2.30 -11.59 1.56
C PRO A 139 -3.48 -11.69 2.55
N GLU A 140 -3.33 -12.50 3.58
CA GLU A 140 -4.29 -12.63 4.69
C GLU A 140 -4.44 -11.34 5.49
N ILE A 141 -3.36 -10.58 5.66
CA ILE A 141 -3.38 -9.26 6.32
C ILE A 141 -4.24 -8.28 5.49
N GLU A 142 -3.98 -8.22 4.18
CA GLU A 142 -4.73 -7.35 3.26
C GLU A 142 -6.22 -7.73 3.25
N ARG A 143 -6.54 -9.03 3.08
CA ARG A 143 -7.92 -9.53 3.11
C ARG A 143 -8.63 -9.16 4.40
N SER A 144 -7.95 -9.29 5.55
CA SER A 144 -8.52 -8.99 6.86
C SER A 144 -8.86 -7.49 7.00
N MET A 145 -7.93 -6.61 6.60
CA MET A 145 -8.14 -5.16 6.63
C MET A 145 -9.26 -4.73 5.66
N TYR A 146 -9.24 -5.24 4.44
CA TYR A 146 -10.19 -4.85 3.39
C TYR A 146 -11.60 -5.37 3.66
N LYS A 147 -11.72 -6.59 4.21
CA LYS A 147 -13.03 -7.16 4.59
C LYS A 147 -13.69 -6.34 5.70
N ARG A 148 -12.95 -5.97 6.75
CA ARG A 148 -13.49 -5.22 7.87
C ARG A 148 -13.95 -3.81 7.49
N SER A 149 -13.28 -3.18 6.50
CA SER A 149 -13.59 -1.85 6.00
C SER A 149 -14.63 -1.83 4.88
N ASN A 150 -15.17 -2.99 4.50
CA ASN A 150 -16.06 -3.15 3.34
C ASN A 150 -15.43 -2.61 2.04
N THR A 151 -14.11 -2.69 1.92
CA THR A 151 -13.34 -2.33 0.72
C THR A 151 -13.67 -3.30 -0.40
N LYS A 152 -13.91 -2.79 -1.62
CA LYS A 152 -14.12 -3.65 -2.78
C LYS A 152 -12.82 -4.35 -3.19
N ILE A 153 -12.75 -5.66 -2.95
CA ILE A 153 -11.54 -6.46 -3.17
C ILE A 153 -11.46 -6.97 -4.61
N THR A 154 -10.28 -6.85 -5.21
CA THR A 154 -9.87 -7.55 -6.45
C THR A 154 -8.60 -8.31 -6.16
N GLU A 155 -8.63 -9.64 -6.31
CA GLU A 155 -7.43 -10.47 -6.15
C GLU A 155 -6.75 -10.65 -7.50
N ILE A 156 -5.43 -10.45 -7.54
CA ILE A 156 -4.61 -10.56 -8.74
C ILE A 156 -3.40 -11.43 -8.41
N LYS A 157 -3.12 -12.41 -9.25
CA LYS A 157 -1.94 -13.27 -9.12
C LYS A 157 -0.68 -12.47 -9.42
N GLY A 158 0.23 -12.36 -8.46
CA GLY A 158 1.52 -11.69 -8.59
C GLY A 158 2.13 -11.34 -7.24
N SER A 159 3.34 -10.79 -7.27
CA SER A 159 4.13 -10.41 -6.11
C SER A 159 3.72 -9.05 -5.54
N HIS A 160 4.48 -8.57 -4.55
CA HIS A 160 4.26 -7.26 -3.92
C HIS A 160 4.27 -6.08 -4.91
N VAL A 161 4.98 -6.21 -6.04
CA VAL A 161 5.04 -5.19 -7.09
C VAL A 161 4.02 -5.41 -8.20
N ILE A 162 2.84 -5.88 -7.85
CA ILE A 162 1.73 -6.22 -8.75
C ILE A 162 1.41 -5.12 -9.77
N TYR A 163 1.65 -3.86 -9.44
CA TYR A 163 1.44 -2.72 -10.34
C TYR A 163 2.47 -2.64 -11.47
N ILE A 164 3.62 -3.34 -11.34
CA ILE A 164 4.64 -3.46 -12.38
C ILE A 164 4.34 -4.69 -13.25
N SER A 165 4.11 -5.84 -12.63
CA SER A 165 3.89 -7.11 -13.35
C SER A 165 2.51 -7.20 -14.00
N GLN A 166 1.48 -6.58 -13.41
CA GLN A 166 0.09 -6.61 -13.87
C GLN A 166 -0.53 -5.19 -14.01
N PRO A 167 0.12 -4.25 -14.72
CA PRO A 167 -0.27 -2.84 -14.73
C PRO A 167 -1.68 -2.61 -15.26
N LYS A 168 -2.12 -3.39 -16.26
CA LYS A 168 -3.47 -3.27 -16.85
C LYS A 168 -4.56 -3.68 -15.86
N ALA A 169 -4.31 -4.71 -15.04
CA ALA A 169 -5.27 -5.18 -14.06
C ALA A 169 -5.40 -4.17 -12.91
N VAL A 170 -4.29 -3.62 -12.43
CA VAL A 170 -4.30 -2.57 -11.40
C VAL A 170 -4.95 -1.29 -11.93
N ALA A 171 -4.61 -0.85 -13.14
CA ALA A 171 -5.22 0.33 -13.77
C ALA A 171 -6.75 0.19 -13.90
N LYS A 172 -7.26 -1.01 -14.18
CA LYS A 172 -8.71 -1.27 -14.24
C LYS A 172 -9.41 -0.97 -12.92
N VAL A 173 -8.81 -1.33 -11.79
CA VAL A 173 -9.38 -1.04 -10.45
C VAL A 173 -9.38 0.47 -10.18
N ILE A 174 -8.30 1.17 -10.56
CA ILE A 174 -8.21 2.63 -10.40
C ILE A 174 -9.27 3.33 -11.27
N ILE A 175 -9.42 2.92 -12.52
CA ILE A 175 -10.45 3.47 -13.44
C ILE A 175 -11.85 3.20 -12.91
N GLU A 176 -12.10 2.00 -12.38
CA GLU A 176 -13.39 1.67 -11.77
C GLU A 176 -13.70 2.60 -10.59
N ALA A 177 -12.73 2.86 -9.71
CA ALA A 177 -12.92 3.81 -8.61
C ALA A 177 -13.29 5.21 -9.13
N ALA A 178 -12.61 5.67 -10.18
CA ALA A 178 -12.87 6.97 -10.78
C ALA A 178 -14.28 7.05 -11.42
N VAL A 179 -14.67 6.02 -12.17
CA VAL A 179 -16.01 5.96 -12.82
C VAL A 179 -17.12 5.94 -11.78
N ASN A 180 -16.96 5.17 -10.70
CA ASN A 180 -17.97 5.11 -9.65
C ASN A 180 -18.07 6.43 -8.87
N ALA A 181 -16.95 7.08 -8.58
CA ALA A 181 -16.94 8.39 -7.93
C ALA A 181 -17.60 9.48 -8.79
N SER A 182 -17.54 9.38 -10.12
CA SER A 182 -18.19 10.35 -11.02
C SER A 182 -19.70 10.19 -11.07
N LYS A 183 -20.24 8.99 -10.79
CA LYS A 183 -21.70 8.70 -10.79
C LYS A 183 -22.39 9.08 -9.47
N SER A 184 -21.61 9.31 -8.41
CA SER A 184 -22.14 9.63 -7.08
C SER A 184 -22.34 11.13 -6.85
N LYS A 185 -22.16 11.93 -7.89
CA LYS A 185 -22.46 13.36 -7.94
C LYS A 185 -23.82 13.56 -8.61
#